data_26310b136268409b8e9b3260c63dfc91
#
_entry.id   26310b136268409b8e9b3260c63dfc91
#
_cell.length_a   1.000
_cell.length_b   1.000
_cell.length_c   1.000
_cell.angle_alpha   90.00
_cell.angle_beta   90.00
_cell.angle_gamma   90.00
#
_symmetry.space_group_name_H-M   'P 1'
#
loop_
_entity.id
_entity.type
_entity.pdbx_description
1 polymer ?
#
loop_
_entity_poly.entity_id
_entity_poly.type
_entity_poly.pdbx_seq_one_letter_code
_entity_poly.pdbx_strand_id
1 'polypeptide(L)'
;VIANARTPDLDIFSISHDKKAFVNYLMLRNGAIVQSHTIEAELKLNESPEEVLAFAAAQLRDRFESKVTEIVVPVAIDYPDSEVTVTVPRSGDRKKLLELSQKNAAYFIAEQRKRERLQLDKKIVDTEKLLLDLQQDLQLSSLPVHIECFDNSNFQGSYPVSAMVCFKNAAPSKKDYRKFNIETVQGINDFASMKEAVYRRYKRQKEEQHPLPQLVIIDGGKGQLSAAMEAITELGLQGTMTLVGLAKNQEELFFTGDSEPLRLPYQSNSLLLIRRIRDEVHRFGVNFHRKQRSKGAFKNQLQEVPGIGAQTATELLQHFRSVNNMLKASSEELAAVVGKVKANKIKAYFSNTQ
;
A
#
# COMPACT_ATOMS: atom_id res chain seq x y z
N VAL A 1 -42.02 -11.76 13.15
CA VAL A 1 -42.41 -13.14 13.41
C VAL A 1 -42.64 -13.27 14.90
N ILE A 2 -43.89 -13.45 15.31
CA ILE A 2 -44.26 -13.74 16.71
C ILE A 2 -44.06 -15.23 16.87
N ALA A 3 -43.08 -15.66 17.66
CA ALA A 3 -43.04 -17.01 18.15
C ALA A 3 -44.21 -17.19 19.11
N ASN A 4 -44.70 -18.43 19.27
CA ASN A 4 -45.82 -18.71 20.15
C ASN A 4 -45.50 -18.12 21.56
N ALA A 5 -46.48 -17.50 22.22
CA ALA A 5 -46.28 -16.87 23.54
C ALA A 5 -45.76 -17.85 24.64
N ARG A 6 -45.66 -19.13 24.32
CA ARG A 6 -45.09 -20.19 25.18
C ARG A 6 -43.61 -20.47 24.90
N THR A 7 -42.98 -19.81 23.90
CA THR A 7 -41.55 -20.00 23.61
C THR A 7 -40.72 -19.25 24.67
N PRO A 8 -39.81 -19.93 25.37
CA PRO A 8 -38.94 -19.26 26.36
C PRO A 8 -38.02 -18.20 25.69
N ASP A 9 -37.45 -17.35 26.50
CA ASP A 9 -36.44 -16.42 26.04
C ASP A 9 -35.21 -17.18 25.47
N LEU A 10 -34.76 -16.80 24.30
CA LEU A 10 -33.71 -17.51 23.57
C LEU A 10 -32.72 -16.49 22.93
N ASP A 11 -31.49 -16.91 22.85
CA ASP A 11 -30.49 -16.27 21.99
C ASP A 11 -30.20 -17.18 20.80
N ILE A 12 -30.39 -16.68 19.59
CA ILE A 12 -30.24 -17.48 18.37
C ILE A 12 -29.04 -16.91 17.58
N PHE A 13 -28.09 -17.76 17.25
CA PHE A 13 -26.94 -17.41 16.43
C PHE A 13 -26.89 -18.23 15.17
N SER A 14 -26.55 -17.60 14.08
CA SER A 14 -26.23 -18.28 12.83
C SER A 14 -24.92 -17.74 12.25
N ILE A 15 -24.19 -18.59 11.56
CA ILE A 15 -22.97 -18.24 10.85
C ILE A 15 -23.17 -18.47 9.36
N SER A 16 -22.72 -17.53 8.56
CA SER A 16 -22.61 -17.68 7.11
C SER A 16 -21.16 -17.44 6.72
N HIS A 17 -20.62 -18.31 5.89
CA HIS A 17 -19.22 -18.36 5.55
C HIS A 17 -19.05 -18.32 4.02
N ASP A 18 -18.26 -17.35 3.54
CA ASP A 18 -17.79 -17.27 2.17
C ASP A 18 -16.30 -16.85 2.21
N LYS A 19 -15.93 -15.69 1.70
CA LYS A 19 -14.59 -15.09 1.86
C LYS A 19 -14.35 -14.53 3.27
N LYS A 20 -15.43 -14.21 3.96
CA LYS A 20 -15.48 -13.68 5.32
C LYS A 20 -16.57 -14.43 6.07
N ALA A 21 -16.45 -14.52 7.39
CA ALA A 21 -17.51 -15.07 8.23
C ALA A 21 -18.43 -13.95 8.72
N PHE A 22 -19.72 -14.20 8.72
CA PHE A 22 -20.74 -13.31 9.26
C PHE A 22 -21.58 -14.07 10.25
N VAL A 23 -21.73 -13.50 11.45
CA VAL A 23 -22.55 -14.07 12.52
C VAL A 23 -23.73 -13.16 12.74
N ASN A 24 -24.95 -13.71 12.64
CA ASN A 24 -26.18 -13.02 13.00
C ASN A 24 -26.63 -13.50 14.37
N TYR A 25 -27.02 -12.55 15.19
CA TYR A 25 -27.61 -12.74 16.51
C TYR A 25 -29.03 -12.23 16.52
N LEU A 26 -29.99 -13.09 16.91
CA LEU A 26 -31.37 -12.74 17.20
C LEU A 26 -31.65 -12.91 18.68
N MET A 27 -32.25 -11.90 19.30
CA MET A 27 -32.71 -11.92 20.68
C MET A 27 -34.23 -12.16 20.70
N LEU A 28 -34.68 -13.28 21.25
CA LEU A 28 -36.06 -13.57 21.50
C LEU A 28 -36.37 -13.32 22.99
N ARG A 29 -37.31 -12.44 23.29
CA ARG A 29 -37.76 -12.14 24.64
C ARG A 29 -39.29 -12.08 24.65
N ASN A 30 -39.92 -12.80 25.61
CA ASN A 30 -41.38 -12.88 25.74
C ASN A 30 -42.08 -13.26 24.42
N GLY A 31 -41.51 -14.21 23.67
CA GLY A 31 -42.06 -14.69 22.38
C GLY A 31 -41.91 -13.71 21.22
N ALA A 32 -41.23 -12.57 21.39
CA ALA A 32 -40.99 -11.61 20.33
C ALA A 32 -39.47 -11.41 20.07
N ILE A 33 -39.10 -11.16 18.80
CA ILE A 33 -37.74 -10.80 18.44
C ILE A 33 -37.56 -9.31 18.81
N VAL A 34 -36.75 -9.06 19.81
CA VAL A 34 -36.48 -7.69 20.28
C VAL A 34 -35.26 -7.05 19.58
N GLN A 35 -34.36 -7.89 19.05
CA GLN A 35 -33.17 -7.40 18.35
C GLN A 35 -32.64 -8.40 17.32
N SER A 36 -32.09 -7.87 16.24
CA SER A 36 -31.30 -8.61 15.25
C SER A 36 -30.00 -7.84 15.00
N HIS A 37 -28.87 -8.50 15.14
CA HIS A 37 -27.55 -7.89 14.92
C HIS A 37 -26.66 -8.83 14.12
N THR A 38 -26.01 -8.30 13.08
CA THR A 38 -25.05 -9.07 12.25
C THR A 38 -23.68 -8.42 12.33
N ILE A 39 -22.68 -9.22 12.63
CA ILE A 39 -21.28 -8.80 12.65
C ILE A 39 -20.48 -9.56 11.61
N GLU A 40 -19.41 -8.92 11.10
CA GLU A 40 -18.35 -9.59 10.38
C GLU A 40 -17.36 -10.14 11.42
N ALA A 41 -17.07 -11.42 11.36
CA ALA A 41 -16.09 -12.10 12.21
C ALA A 41 -14.82 -12.37 11.40
N GLU A 42 -13.66 -12.00 11.95
CA GLU A 42 -12.38 -12.32 11.34
C GLU A 42 -12.06 -13.80 11.51
N LEU A 43 -11.82 -14.49 10.41
CA LEU A 43 -11.27 -15.84 10.40
C LEU A 43 -9.75 -15.75 10.46
N LYS A 44 -9.15 -16.20 11.57
CA LYS A 44 -7.71 -16.43 11.63
C LYS A 44 -7.38 -17.76 10.98
N LEU A 45 -6.14 -17.89 10.45
CA LEU A 45 -5.64 -19.13 9.88
C LEU A 45 -5.81 -20.28 10.92
N ASN A 46 -6.57 -21.33 10.55
CA ASN A 46 -6.88 -22.55 11.31
C ASN A 46 -8.02 -22.48 12.33
N GLU A 47 -8.89 -21.45 12.32
CA GLU A 47 -10.11 -21.46 13.14
C GLU A 47 -11.25 -22.14 12.39
N SER A 48 -11.95 -23.07 13.04
CA SER A 48 -13.17 -23.69 12.48
C SER A 48 -14.38 -22.74 12.57
N PRO A 49 -15.40 -22.89 11.70
CA PRO A 49 -16.61 -22.09 11.80
C PRO A 49 -17.31 -22.22 13.17
N GLU A 50 -17.18 -23.37 13.83
CA GLU A 50 -17.72 -23.66 15.15
C GLU A 50 -17.04 -22.81 16.22
N GLU A 51 -15.69 -22.71 16.18
CA GLU A 51 -14.90 -21.90 17.10
C GLU A 51 -15.21 -20.41 16.92
N VAL A 52 -15.30 -19.94 15.67
CA VAL A 52 -15.68 -18.56 15.36
C VAL A 52 -17.09 -18.24 15.85
N LEU A 53 -18.02 -19.17 15.68
CA LEU A 53 -19.39 -19.00 16.16
C LEU A 53 -19.45 -18.95 17.69
N ALA A 54 -18.73 -19.83 18.39
CA ALA A 54 -18.65 -19.85 19.85
C ALA A 54 -18.11 -18.54 20.41
N PHE A 55 -17.00 -18.06 19.84
CA PHE A 55 -16.37 -16.79 20.24
C PHE A 55 -17.30 -15.59 19.98
N ALA A 56 -17.90 -15.53 18.78
CA ALA A 56 -18.81 -14.44 18.41
C ALA A 56 -20.08 -14.44 19.28
N ALA A 57 -20.62 -15.62 19.61
CA ALA A 57 -21.77 -15.76 20.49
C ALA A 57 -21.46 -15.25 21.90
N ALA A 58 -20.32 -15.63 22.48
CA ALA A 58 -19.89 -15.14 23.78
C ALA A 58 -19.72 -13.61 23.79
N GLN A 59 -19.01 -13.06 22.80
CA GLN A 59 -18.79 -11.61 22.67
C GLN A 59 -20.11 -10.83 22.50
N LEU A 60 -21.04 -11.32 21.70
CA LEU A 60 -22.32 -10.65 21.46
C LEU A 60 -23.22 -10.73 22.69
N ARG A 61 -23.25 -11.86 23.38
CA ARG A 61 -24.01 -12.00 24.62
C ARG A 61 -23.50 -11.07 25.73
N ASP A 62 -22.18 -10.97 25.87
CA ASP A 62 -21.54 -10.01 26.78
C ASP A 62 -21.90 -8.56 26.42
N ARG A 63 -21.74 -8.19 25.16
CA ARG A 63 -22.05 -6.84 24.66
C ARG A 63 -23.51 -6.43 24.90
N PHE A 64 -24.44 -7.37 24.79
CA PHE A 64 -25.89 -7.14 24.97
C PHE A 64 -26.39 -7.56 26.35
N GLU A 65 -25.50 -7.88 27.27
CA GLU A 65 -25.79 -8.25 28.67
C GLU A 65 -26.84 -9.36 28.78
N SER A 66 -26.82 -10.34 27.88
CA SER A 66 -27.79 -11.42 27.85
C SER A 66 -27.58 -12.43 28.99
N LYS A 67 -28.63 -12.65 29.78
CA LYS A 67 -28.69 -13.61 30.88
C LYS A 67 -29.52 -14.87 30.57
N VAL A 68 -29.84 -15.07 29.31
CA VAL A 68 -30.64 -16.21 28.86
C VAL A 68 -29.80 -17.49 28.96
N THR A 69 -30.44 -18.56 29.45
CA THR A 69 -29.73 -19.83 29.70
C THR A 69 -29.77 -20.81 28.53
N GLU A 70 -30.39 -20.43 27.40
CA GLU A 70 -30.43 -21.29 26.20
C GLU A 70 -29.96 -20.48 24.96
N ILE A 71 -29.00 -21.04 24.22
CA ILE A 71 -28.60 -20.57 22.91
C ILE A 71 -28.97 -21.57 21.82
N VAL A 72 -29.41 -21.06 20.68
CA VAL A 72 -29.78 -21.87 19.51
C VAL A 72 -28.76 -21.59 18.40
N VAL A 73 -28.13 -22.64 17.88
CA VAL A 73 -27.05 -22.58 16.89
C VAL A 73 -27.25 -23.61 15.77
N PRO A 74 -26.62 -23.41 14.58
CA PRO A 74 -26.78 -24.35 13.45
C PRO A 74 -25.97 -25.64 13.60
N VAL A 75 -24.87 -25.61 14.37
CA VAL A 75 -23.94 -26.71 14.64
C VAL A 75 -23.61 -26.73 16.12
N ALA A 76 -23.21 -27.87 16.66
CA ALA A 76 -22.74 -27.95 18.03
C ALA A 76 -21.44 -27.14 18.19
N ILE A 77 -21.41 -26.31 19.22
CA ILE A 77 -20.25 -25.49 19.58
C ILE A 77 -19.83 -25.78 21.02
N ASP A 78 -18.54 -25.63 21.29
CA ASP A 78 -18.01 -25.62 22.64
C ASP A 78 -18.17 -24.21 23.22
N TYR A 79 -19.20 -24.06 24.09
CA TYR A 79 -19.51 -22.76 24.68
C TYR A 79 -18.92 -22.64 26.07
N PRO A 80 -18.23 -21.53 26.40
CA PRO A 80 -17.40 -21.43 27.60
C PRO A 80 -18.18 -21.40 28.92
N ASP A 81 -19.50 -21.16 28.89
CA ASP A 81 -20.36 -21.10 30.07
C ASP A 81 -21.21 -22.37 30.19
N SER A 82 -20.92 -23.18 31.20
CA SER A 82 -21.61 -24.44 31.46
C SER A 82 -23.08 -24.30 31.93
N GLU A 83 -23.50 -23.11 32.37
CA GLU A 83 -24.90 -22.82 32.74
C GLU A 83 -25.77 -22.55 31.52
N VAL A 84 -25.18 -22.39 30.35
CA VAL A 84 -25.86 -22.11 29.11
C VAL A 84 -26.03 -23.38 28.29
N THR A 85 -27.31 -23.73 28.02
CA THR A 85 -27.63 -24.87 27.17
C THR A 85 -27.47 -24.52 25.69
N VAL A 86 -26.68 -25.31 24.97
CA VAL A 86 -26.49 -25.19 23.51
C VAL A 86 -27.46 -26.11 22.79
N THR A 87 -28.37 -25.55 22.02
CA THR A 87 -29.43 -26.30 21.28
C THR A 87 -29.19 -26.23 19.77
N VAL A 88 -29.10 -27.40 19.12
CA VAL A 88 -29.09 -27.52 17.66
C VAL A 88 -30.45 -28.05 17.20
N PRO A 89 -31.39 -27.21 16.72
CA PRO A 89 -32.75 -27.59 16.46
C PRO A 89 -32.88 -28.35 15.13
N ARG A 90 -33.64 -29.44 15.15
CA ARG A 90 -33.98 -30.22 13.94
C ARG A 90 -35.33 -29.80 13.36
N SER A 91 -36.26 -29.34 14.19
CA SER A 91 -37.62 -28.93 13.79
C SER A 91 -38.24 -27.97 14.82
N GLY A 92 -39.48 -27.49 14.56
CA GLY A 92 -40.21 -26.61 15.45
C GLY A 92 -39.82 -25.13 15.39
N ASP A 93 -40.26 -24.35 16.38
CA ASP A 93 -40.10 -22.90 16.38
C ASP A 93 -38.61 -22.45 16.48
N ARG A 94 -37.80 -23.19 17.25
CA ARG A 94 -36.35 -22.94 17.31
C ARG A 94 -35.68 -23.07 15.94
N LYS A 95 -36.10 -24.06 15.13
CA LYS A 95 -35.62 -24.25 13.77
C LYS A 95 -36.00 -23.08 12.85
N LYS A 96 -37.24 -22.63 12.93
CA LYS A 96 -37.75 -21.49 12.15
C LYS A 96 -37.00 -20.19 12.52
N LEU A 97 -36.72 -19.98 13.80
CA LEU A 97 -35.98 -18.83 14.29
C LEU A 97 -34.49 -18.85 13.80
N LEU A 98 -33.89 -20.04 13.80
CA LEU A 98 -32.53 -20.23 13.25
C LEU A 98 -32.52 -19.95 11.74
N GLU A 99 -33.49 -20.41 10.98
CA GLU A 99 -33.63 -20.10 9.54
C GLU A 99 -33.84 -18.62 9.29
N LEU A 100 -34.57 -17.92 10.16
CA LEU A 100 -34.71 -16.47 10.10
C LEU A 100 -33.36 -15.77 10.35
N SER A 101 -32.58 -16.20 11.34
CA SER A 101 -31.25 -15.71 11.60
C SER A 101 -30.33 -15.90 10.39
N GLN A 102 -30.38 -17.08 9.76
CA GLN A 102 -29.61 -17.37 8.54
C GLN A 102 -30.03 -16.47 7.36
N LYS A 103 -31.33 -16.22 7.19
CA LYS A 103 -31.82 -15.27 6.17
C LYS A 103 -31.35 -13.85 6.43
N ASN A 104 -31.33 -13.41 7.69
CA ASN A 104 -30.83 -12.08 8.05
C ASN A 104 -29.33 -11.95 7.75
N ALA A 105 -28.53 -12.96 8.07
CA ALA A 105 -27.12 -12.99 7.71
C ALA A 105 -26.92 -12.91 6.18
N ALA A 106 -27.67 -13.72 5.41
CA ALA A 106 -27.62 -13.70 3.95
C ALA A 106 -28.02 -12.35 3.35
N TYR A 107 -29.07 -11.73 3.87
CA TYR A 107 -29.50 -10.40 3.44
C TYR A 107 -28.43 -9.34 3.72
N PHE A 108 -27.86 -9.37 4.91
CA PHE A 108 -26.77 -8.44 5.28
C PHE A 108 -25.56 -8.58 4.34
N ILE A 109 -25.15 -9.80 4.02
CA ILE A 109 -24.06 -10.07 3.08
C ILE A 109 -24.39 -9.52 1.69
N ALA A 110 -25.61 -9.74 1.20
CA ALA A 110 -26.04 -9.23 -0.11
C ALA A 110 -26.01 -7.69 -0.17
N GLU A 111 -26.48 -7.02 0.89
CA GLU A 111 -26.44 -5.56 1.01
C GLU A 111 -24.98 -5.02 1.06
N GLN A 112 -24.10 -5.67 1.81
CA GLN A 112 -22.67 -5.30 1.86
C GLN A 112 -22.02 -5.42 0.48
N ARG A 113 -22.22 -6.53 -0.23
CA ARG A 113 -21.71 -6.73 -1.60
C ARG A 113 -22.22 -5.68 -2.57
N LYS A 114 -23.52 -5.34 -2.47
CA LYS A 114 -24.12 -4.29 -3.30
C LYS A 114 -23.48 -2.93 -3.03
N ARG A 115 -23.24 -2.57 -1.77
CA ARG A 115 -22.58 -1.31 -1.38
C ARG A 115 -21.12 -1.28 -1.88
N GLU A 116 -20.35 -2.35 -1.68
CA GLU A 116 -18.98 -2.45 -2.17
C GLU A 116 -18.91 -2.30 -3.69
N ARG A 117 -19.82 -2.95 -4.42
CA ARG A 117 -19.91 -2.83 -5.87
C ARG A 117 -20.22 -1.39 -6.32
N LEU A 118 -21.22 -0.74 -5.71
CA LEU A 118 -21.58 0.64 -6.03
C LEU A 118 -20.43 1.62 -5.74
N GLN A 119 -19.67 1.41 -4.65
CA GLN A 119 -18.48 2.22 -4.34
C GLN A 119 -17.38 2.00 -5.38
N LEU A 120 -17.17 0.75 -5.82
CA LEU A 120 -16.19 0.43 -6.84
C LEU A 120 -16.57 1.05 -8.18
N ASP A 121 -17.82 0.92 -8.61
CA ASP A 121 -18.35 1.50 -9.85
C ASP A 121 -18.20 3.04 -9.85
N LYS A 122 -18.56 3.69 -8.74
CA LYS A 122 -18.34 5.14 -8.57
C LYS A 122 -16.88 5.53 -8.69
N LYS A 123 -15.99 4.79 -8.05
CA LYS A 123 -14.55 5.06 -8.11
C LYS A 123 -13.99 4.91 -9.53
N ILE A 124 -14.47 3.94 -10.30
CA ILE A 124 -14.07 3.75 -11.71
C ILE A 124 -14.51 4.94 -12.55
N VAL A 125 -15.76 5.36 -12.43
CA VAL A 125 -16.31 6.53 -13.18
C VAL A 125 -15.57 7.81 -12.79
N ASP A 126 -15.31 8.04 -11.51
CA ASP A 126 -14.57 9.22 -11.05
C ASP A 126 -13.12 9.22 -11.58
N THR A 127 -12.49 8.04 -11.68
CA THR A 127 -11.13 7.90 -12.23
C THR A 127 -11.09 8.16 -13.73
N GLU A 128 -12.04 7.62 -14.49
CA GLU A 128 -12.13 7.83 -15.92
C GLU A 128 -12.35 9.31 -16.27
N LYS A 129 -13.28 9.96 -15.57
CA LYS A 129 -13.51 11.38 -15.68
C LYS A 129 -12.25 12.21 -15.40
N LEU A 130 -11.54 11.89 -14.32
CA LEU A 130 -10.28 12.56 -13.96
C LEU A 130 -9.23 12.46 -15.07
N LEU A 131 -9.09 11.29 -15.70
CA LEU A 131 -8.13 11.10 -16.80
C LEU A 131 -8.59 11.82 -18.08
N LEU A 132 -9.90 11.89 -18.33
CA LEU A 132 -10.45 12.67 -19.45
C LEU A 132 -10.23 14.18 -19.25
N ASP A 133 -10.48 14.68 -18.03
CA ASP A 133 -10.19 16.08 -17.68
C ASP A 133 -8.69 16.38 -17.93
N LEU A 134 -7.79 15.50 -17.46
CA LEU A 134 -6.35 15.67 -17.67
C LEU A 134 -5.95 15.61 -19.14
N GLN A 135 -6.56 14.73 -19.94
CA GLN A 135 -6.34 14.66 -21.38
C GLN A 135 -6.73 15.96 -22.08
N GLN A 136 -7.89 16.52 -21.74
CA GLN A 136 -8.38 17.77 -22.30
C GLN A 136 -7.51 18.96 -21.90
N ASP A 137 -7.23 19.10 -20.61
CA ASP A 137 -6.46 20.21 -20.05
C ASP A 137 -5.04 20.27 -20.62
N LEU A 138 -4.41 19.12 -20.85
CA LEU A 138 -3.06 19.00 -21.40
C LEU A 138 -3.06 18.77 -22.93
N GLN A 139 -4.22 18.73 -23.60
CA GLN A 139 -4.39 18.46 -25.03
C GLN A 139 -3.63 17.20 -25.50
N LEU A 140 -3.70 16.12 -24.70
CA LEU A 140 -3.01 14.87 -25.01
C LEU A 140 -3.71 14.11 -26.14
N SER A 141 -2.92 13.49 -27.01
CA SER A 141 -3.44 12.68 -28.13
C SER A 141 -4.16 11.40 -27.69
N SER A 142 -3.89 10.92 -26.49
CA SER A 142 -4.48 9.71 -25.93
C SER A 142 -4.71 9.83 -24.41
N LEU A 143 -5.63 9.02 -23.89
CA LEU A 143 -5.97 9.01 -22.46
C LEU A 143 -4.74 8.61 -21.63
N PRO A 144 -4.30 9.43 -20.65
CA PRO A 144 -3.07 9.20 -19.89
C PRO A 144 -3.27 8.16 -18.78
N VAL A 145 -3.54 6.91 -19.16
CA VAL A 145 -3.74 5.81 -18.22
C VAL A 145 -2.43 5.36 -17.54
N HIS A 146 -1.29 5.62 -18.19
CA HIS A 146 0.05 5.37 -17.66
C HIS A 146 0.83 6.68 -17.66
N ILE A 147 1.19 7.15 -16.46
CA ILE A 147 1.91 8.40 -16.23
C ILE A 147 3.18 8.06 -15.46
N GLU A 148 4.32 8.58 -15.91
CA GLU A 148 5.58 8.51 -15.17
C GLU A 148 6.03 9.93 -14.78
N CYS A 149 6.65 10.07 -13.61
CA CYS A 149 7.20 11.35 -13.15
C CYS A 149 8.61 11.14 -12.66
N PHE A 150 9.52 12.02 -13.11
CA PHE A 150 10.93 12.03 -12.74
C PHE A 150 11.27 13.24 -11.88
N ASP A 151 12.08 13.06 -10.85
CA ASP A 151 12.65 14.10 -10.01
C ASP A 151 14.14 13.83 -9.79
N ASN A 152 14.95 14.85 -9.91
CA ASN A 152 16.37 14.82 -9.56
C ASN A 152 16.55 15.36 -8.15
N SER A 153 17.12 14.56 -7.29
CA SER A 153 17.50 14.99 -5.96
C SER A 153 19.02 14.99 -5.82
N ASN A 154 19.59 16.19 -5.76
CA ASN A 154 21.00 16.40 -5.47
C ASN A 154 21.21 16.65 -3.99
N PHE A 155 22.07 15.86 -3.38
CA PHE A 155 22.52 16.12 -2.01
C PHE A 155 24.01 16.46 -2.00
N GLN A 156 24.38 17.52 -1.27
CA GLN A 156 25.75 17.97 -1.12
C GLN A 156 26.72 16.81 -0.87
N GLY A 157 27.61 16.55 -1.82
CA GLY A 157 28.71 15.60 -1.68
C GLY A 157 28.45 14.14 -1.99
N SER A 158 27.25 13.76 -2.43
CA SER A 158 26.90 12.38 -2.80
C SER A 158 26.59 12.26 -4.29
N TYR A 159 26.75 11.08 -4.86
CA TYR A 159 26.36 10.78 -6.23
C TYR A 159 24.91 11.23 -6.52
N PRO A 160 24.67 11.96 -7.62
CA PRO A 160 23.33 12.40 -7.98
C PRO A 160 22.43 11.19 -8.21
N VAL A 161 21.18 11.30 -7.78
CA VAL A 161 20.16 10.24 -7.92
C VAL A 161 18.91 10.82 -8.52
N SER A 162 18.37 10.14 -9.53
CA SER A 162 17.05 10.42 -10.06
C SER A 162 16.02 9.39 -9.56
N ALA A 163 14.87 9.86 -9.15
CA ALA A 163 13.73 9.04 -8.76
C ALA A 163 12.67 9.07 -9.87
N MET A 164 12.00 7.94 -10.09
CA MET A 164 10.86 7.85 -10.99
C MET A 164 9.71 7.13 -10.30
N VAL A 165 8.54 7.73 -10.34
CA VAL A 165 7.28 7.09 -9.91
C VAL A 165 6.38 6.82 -11.11
N CYS A 166 5.54 5.83 -10.97
CA CYS A 166 4.60 5.40 -11.99
C CYS A 166 3.17 5.42 -11.43
N PHE A 167 2.26 6.02 -12.18
CA PHE A 167 0.84 6.00 -11.89
C PHE A 167 0.10 5.29 -13.03
N LYS A 168 -0.81 4.40 -12.67
CA LYS A 168 -1.70 3.70 -13.59
C LYS A 168 -3.14 3.92 -13.17
N ASN A 169 -3.98 4.37 -14.09
CA ASN A 169 -5.37 4.76 -13.80
C ASN A 169 -5.46 5.73 -12.60
N ALA A 170 -4.68 6.81 -12.66
CA ALA A 170 -4.57 7.85 -11.62
C ALA A 170 -4.17 7.34 -10.21
N ALA A 171 -3.70 6.11 -10.06
CA ALA A 171 -3.26 5.51 -8.81
C ALA A 171 -1.78 5.13 -8.83
N PRO A 172 -1.04 5.25 -7.70
CA PRO A 172 0.37 4.92 -7.64
C PRO A 172 0.63 3.42 -7.82
N SER A 173 1.48 3.05 -8.78
CA SER A 173 1.94 1.69 -9.06
C SER A 173 3.33 1.47 -8.48
N LYS A 174 3.42 1.25 -7.17
CA LYS A 174 4.69 1.21 -6.41
C LYS A 174 5.68 0.16 -6.92
N LYS A 175 5.22 -0.95 -7.51
CA LYS A 175 6.06 -1.99 -8.11
C LYS A 175 6.84 -1.49 -9.34
N ASP A 176 6.33 -0.44 -10.00
CA ASP A 176 6.92 0.15 -11.20
C ASP A 176 7.84 1.34 -10.90
N TYR A 177 7.99 1.76 -9.63
CA TYR A 177 8.90 2.81 -9.22
C TYR A 177 10.35 2.43 -9.46
N ARG A 178 11.17 3.40 -9.91
CA ARG A 178 12.59 3.17 -10.18
C ARG A 178 13.46 4.27 -9.57
N LYS A 179 14.70 3.91 -9.33
CA LYS A 179 15.79 4.80 -8.87
C LYS A 179 16.97 4.61 -9.77
N PHE A 180 17.55 5.71 -10.15
CA PHE A 180 18.71 5.74 -11.02
C PHE A 180 19.89 6.37 -10.28
N ASN A 181 20.89 5.57 -9.97
CA ASN A 181 22.20 6.11 -9.59
C ASN A 181 22.81 6.65 -10.87
N ILE A 182 23.13 7.93 -10.89
CA ILE A 182 23.74 8.59 -12.05
C ILE A 182 25.22 8.25 -12.07
N GLU A 183 25.70 7.73 -13.18
CA GLU A 183 27.05 7.17 -13.31
C GLU A 183 27.94 7.99 -14.23
N THR A 184 27.36 8.66 -15.23
CA THR A 184 28.13 9.37 -16.28
C THR A 184 28.41 10.81 -15.95
N VAL A 185 27.76 11.39 -14.94
CA VAL A 185 27.85 12.80 -14.59
C VAL A 185 28.81 13.02 -13.43
N GLN A 186 29.89 13.77 -13.68
CA GLN A 186 30.77 14.20 -12.63
C GLN A 186 30.32 15.56 -12.07
N GLY A 187 30.12 15.63 -10.76
CA GLY A 187 29.64 16.84 -10.09
C GLY A 187 28.12 17.04 -10.15
N ILE A 188 27.65 18.25 -9.87
CA ILE A 188 26.22 18.62 -9.85
C ILE A 188 25.85 19.14 -11.25
N ASN A 189 25.14 18.31 -12.01
CA ASN A 189 24.53 18.68 -13.29
C ASN A 189 23.16 18.04 -13.43
N ASP A 190 22.14 18.79 -13.05
CA ASP A 190 20.75 18.35 -13.04
C ASP A 190 20.23 17.98 -14.43
N PHE A 191 20.71 18.65 -15.48
CA PHE A 191 20.29 18.39 -16.85
C PHE A 191 20.84 17.07 -17.36
N ALA A 192 22.15 16.85 -17.21
CA ALA A 192 22.78 15.61 -17.61
C ALA A 192 22.24 14.41 -16.80
N SER A 193 21.99 14.61 -15.50
CA SER A 193 21.38 13.58 -14.64
C SER A 193 19.97 13.20 -15.09
N MET A 194 19.15 14.17 -15.46
CA MET A 194 17.79 13.92 -15.99
C MET A 194 17.87 13.18 -17.33
N LYS A 195 18.73 13.62 -18.24
CA LYS A 195 18.95 12.96 -19.52
C LYS A 195 19.33 11.49 -19.35
N GLU A 196 20.32 11.21 -18.47
CA GLU A 196 20.75 9.82 -18.20
C GLU A 196 19.62 8.95 -17.65
N ALA A 197 18.86 9.44 -16.65
CA ALA A 197 17.78 8.70 -16.04
C ALA A 197 16.67 8.34 -17.05
N VAL A 198 16.23 9.33 -17.83
CA VAL A 198 15.20 9.19 -18.87
C VAL A 198 15.69 8.25 -19.99
N TYR A 199 16.94 8.42 -20.45
CA TYR A 199 17.53 7.57 -21.45
C TYR A 199 17.58 6.10 -21.00
N ARG A 200 18.10 5.81 -19.81
CA ARG A 200 18.20 4.46 -19.26
C ARG A 200 16.82 3.82 -19.06
N ARG A 201 15.85 4.60 -18.62
CA ARG A 201 14.48 4.12 -18.44
C ARG A 201 13.89 3.67 -19.77
N TYR A 202 13.87 4.53 -20.77
CA TYR A 202 13.16 4.25 -22.03
C TYR A 202 13.97 3.40 -23.00
N LYS A 203 15.29 3.37 -22.92
CA LYS A 203 16.11 2.37 -23.60
C LYS A 203 15.71 0.97 -23.16
N ARG A 204 15.63 0.74 -21.86
CA ARG A 204 15.22 -0.55 -21.31
C ARG A 204 13.77 -0.90 -21.68
N GLN A 205 12.84 0.04 -21.61
CA GLN A 205 11.45 -0.18 -22.01
C GLN A 205 11.36 -0.60 -23.48
N LYS A 206 12.14 0.03 -24.35
CA LYS A 206 12.20 -0.28 -25.79
C LYS A 206 12.80 -1.67 -26.04
N GLU A 207 13.90 -2.01 -25.37
CA GLU A 207 14.56 -3.32 -25.47
C GLU A 207 13.65 -4.45 -24.96
N GLU A 208 12.95 -4.25 -23.88
CA GLU A 208 12.02 -5.21 -23.27
C GLU A 208 10.62 -5.20 -23.91
N GLN A 209 10.38 -4.33 -24.89
CA GLN A 209 9.08 -4.14 -25.58
C GLN A 209 7.92 -3.89 -24.61
N HIS A 210 8.18 -3.18 -23.51
CA HIS A 210 7.16 -2.80 -22.55
C HIS A 210 6.35 -1.59 -23.03
N PRO A 211 5.06 -1.48 -22.65
CA PRO A 211 4.23 -0.32 -22.99
C PRO A 211 4.82 0.98 -22.47
N LEU A 212 4.94 2.00 -23.33
CA LEU A 212 5.37 3.34 -22.98
C LEU A 212 4.24 4.12 -22.29
N PRO A 213 4.55 5.08 -21.41
CA PRO A 213 3.54 5.97 -20.83
C PRO A 213 2.99 6.97 -21.86
N GLN A 214 1.75 7.40 -21.68
CA GLN A 214 1.18 8.46 -22.50
C GLN A 214 1.67 9.83 -22.05
N LEU A 215 1.98 9.99 -20.77
CA LEU A 215 2.43 11.25 -20.18
C LEU A 215 3.69 11.01 -19.30
N VAL A 216 4.70 11.84 -19.51
CA VAL A 216 5.91 11.90 -18.70
C VAL A 216 6.03 13.29 -18.09
N ILE A 217 6.05 13.37 -16.77
CA ILE A 217 6.19 14.62 -16.03
C ILE A 217 7.65 14.71 -15.54
N ILE A 218 8.29 15.84 -15.84
CA ILE A 218 9.62 16.18 -15.34
C ILE A 218 9.45 17.21 -14.23
N ASP A 219 9.75 16.84 -12.98
CA ASP A 219 9.74 17.78 -11.84
C ASP A 219 10.95 18.72 -11.95
N GLY A 220 10.82 19.68 -12.83
CA GLY A 220 11.88 20.64 -13.17
C GLY A 220 11.46 21.60 -14.27
N GLY A 221 12.25 22.67 -14.43
CA GLY A 221 12.01 23.70 -15.43
C GLY A 221 12.40 23.29 -16.86
N LYS A 222 12.30 24.27 -17.78
CA LYS A 222 12.56 24.09 -19.21
C LYS A 222 13.86 23.37 -19.56
N GLY A 223 14.95 23.61 -18.81
CA GLY A 223 16.25 22.97 -19.07
C GLY A 223 16.26 21.47 -18.80
N GLN A 224 15.60 21.01 -17.72
CA GLN A 224 15.47 19.58 -17.41
C GLN A 224 14.52 18.90 -18.41
N LEU A 225 13.45 19.57 -18.81
CA LEU A 225 12.53 19.09 -19.85
C LEU A 225 13.27 18.91 -21.20
N SER A 226 14.08 19.89 -21.59
CA SER A 226 14.90 19.81 -22.83
C SER A 226 15.86 18.64 -22.78
N ALA A 227 16.55 18.44 -21.66
CA ALA A 227 17.48 17.32 -21.47
C ALA A 227 16.76 15.95 -21.54
N ALA A 228 15.55 15.86 -20.97
CA ALA A 228 14.73 14.66 -21.08
C ALA A 228 14.29 14.41 -22.54
N MET A 229 13.90 15.47 -23.27
CA MET A 229 13.53 15.35 -24.70
C MET A 229 14.71 14.92 -25.58
N GLU A 230 15.92 15.39 -25.30
CA GLU A 230 17.12 14.90 -26.00
C GLU A 230 17.28 13.38 -25.87
N ALA A 231 17.07 12.84 -24.66
CA ALA A 231 17.13 11.39 -24.42
C ALA A 231 16.08 10.63 -25.23
N ILE A 232 14.86 11.16 -25.31
CA ILE A 232 13.76 10.58 -26.11
C ILE A 232 14.08 10.63 -27.60
N THR A 233 14.70 11.73 -28.06
CA THR A 233 15.12 11.91 -29.45
C THR A 233 16.23 10.92 -29.84
N GLU A 234 17.24 10.74 -28.99
CA GLU A 234 18.32 9.77 -29.21
C GLU A 234 17.81 8.32 -29.30
N LEU A 235 16.71 8.00 -28.61
CA LEU A 235 16.08 6.69 -28.67
C LEU A 235 15.12 6.51 -29.85
N GLY A 236 14.84 7.59 -30.62
CA GLY A 236 13.85 7.57 -31.71
C GLY A 236 12.41 7.37 -31.22
N LEU A 237 12.07 7.92 -30.06
CA LEU A 237 10.76 7.78 -29.42
C LEU A 237 9.93 9.08 -29.46
N GLN A 238 10.32 10.06 -30.29
CA GLN A 238 9.55 11.30 -30.45
C GLN A 238 8.12 11.01 -30.89
N GLY A 239 7.14 11.73 -30.33
CA GLY A 239 5.73 11.58 -30.65
C GLY A 239 5.05 10.33 -30.08
N THR A 240 5.79 9.44 -29.42
CA THR A 240 5.19 8.25 -28.78
C THR A 240 4.63 8.54 -27.38
N MET A 241 5.06 9.62 -26.76
CA MET A 241 4.64 10.06 -25.42
C MET A 241 4.72 11.59 -25.34
N THR A 242 3.91 12.19 -24.48
CA THR A 242 3.97 13.63 -24.19
C THR A 242 4.86 13.90 -22.99
N LEU A 243 5.84 14.81 -23.11
CA LEU A 243 6.69 15.27 -22.03
C LEU A 243 6.23 16.65 -21.55
N VAL A 244 6.11 16.80 -20.23
CA VAL A 244 5.72 18.06 -19.58
C VAL A 244 6.69 18.34 -18.44
N GLY A 245 7.27 19.56 -18.40
CA GLY A 245 8.04 20.06 -17.28
C GLY A 245 7.14 20.79 -16.28
N LEU A 246 7.36 20.58 -15.00
CA LEU A 246 6.64 21.24 -13.91
C LEU A 246 7.58 22.14 -13.12
N ALA A 247 7.43 23.48 -13.23
CA ALA A 247 8.23 24.43 -12.48
C ALA A 247 7.72 24.60 -11.04
N LYS A 248 8.66 24.59 -10.07
CA LYS A 248 8.35 24.53 -8.62
C LYS A 248 7.59 25.74 -8.07
N ASN A 249 7.85 26.95 -8.56
CA ASN A 249 7.38 28.17 -7.87
C ASN A 249 5.95 28.60 -8.21
N GLN A 250 5.43 28.25 -9.39
CA GLN A 250 4.12 28.70 -9.86
C GLN A 250 3.24 27.55 -10.40
N GLU A 251 3.71 26.31 -10.27
CA GLU A 251 3.02 25.12 -10.80
C GLU A 251 2.73 25.23 -12.30
N GLU A 252 3.63 25.90 -13.01
CA GLU A 252 3.57 26.13 -14.45
C GLU A 252 4.01 24.87 -15.19
N LEU A 253 3.22 24.49 -16.18
CA LEU A 253 3.47 23.36 -17.05
C LEU A 253 4.09 23.84 -18.35
N PHE A 254 5.24 23.28 -18.72
CA PHE A 254 5.94 23.58 -19.95
C PHE A 254 5.93 22.38 -20.88
N PHE A 255 5.55 22.61 -22.13
CA PHE A 255 5.71 21.62 -23.18
C PHE A 255 7.00 21.89 -23.96
N THR A 256 7.53 20.87 -24.62
CA THR A 256 8.70 20.99 -25.47
C THR A 256 8.39 21.86 -26.69
N GLY A 257 9.16 22.93 -26.86
CA GLY A 257 8.98 23.88 -27.97
C GLY A 257 8.09 25.09 -27.65
N ASP A 258 7.36 25.08 -26.55
CA ASP A 258 6.51 26.22 -26.18
C ASP A 258 7.28 27.28 -25.40
N SER A 259 7.07 28.53 -25.77
CA SER A 259 7.67 29.69 -25.09
C SER A 259 6.91 30.00 -23.78
N GLU A 260 5.58 29.85 -23.80
CA GLU A 260 4.68 30.19 -22.72
C GLU A 260 4.28 28.95 -21.90
N PRO A 261 4.15 29.06 -20.57
CA PRO A 261 3.68 27.98 -19.73
C PRO A 261 2.15 27.84 -19.79
N LEU A 262 1.68 26.63 -19.72
CA LEU A 262 0.28 26.33 -19.43
C LEU A 262 0.04 26.48 -17.92
N ARG A 263 -1.01 27.24 -17.56
CA ARG A 263 -1.47 27.40 -16.19
C ARG A 263 -2.86 26.81 -16.03
N LEU A 264 -2.97 25.77 -15.24
CA LEU A 264 -4.26 25.18 -14.92
C LEU A 264 -4.91 25.90 -13.72
N PRO A 265 -6.25 25.93 -13.62
CA PRO A 265 -6.92 26.46 -12.43
C PRO A 265 -6.45 25.74 -11.16
N TYR A 266 -6.21 26.51 -10.10
CA TYR A 266 -5.59 26.01 -8.86
C TYR A 266 -6.30 24.79 -8.24
N GLN A 267 -7.63 24.72 -8.38
CA GLN A 267 -8.46 23.64 -7.84
C GLN A 267 -8.91 22.63 -8.90
N SER A 268 -8.36 22.67 -10.12
CA SER A 268 -8.71 21.68 -11.13
C SER A 268 -8.26 20.28 -10.73
N ASN A 269 -9.07 19.29 -11.06
CA ASN A 269 -8.76 17.89 -10.80
C ASN A 269 -7.43 17.44 -11.43
N SER A 270 -7.15 17.95 -12.62
CA SER A 270 -5.89 17.70 -13.35
C SER A 270 -4.68 18.21 -12.60
N LEU A 271 -4.72 19.46 -12.10
CA LEU A 271 -3.61 20.01 -11.34
C LEU A 271 -3.44 19.30 -9.99
N LEU A 272 -4.52 18.94 -9.32
CA LEU A 272 -4.48 18.16 -8.09
C LEU A 272 -3.82 16.78 -8.31
N LEU A 273 -4.12 16.11 -9.43
CA LEU A 273 -3.47 14.86 -9.78
C LEU A 273 -1.98 15.05 -10.06
N ILE A 274 -1.60 16.06 -10.83
CA ILE A 274 -0.20 16.39 -11.13
C ILE A 274 0.59 16.69 -9.85
N ARG A 275 0.03 17.49 -8.94
CA ARG A 275 0.62 17.76 -7.61
C ARG A 275 0.83 16.47 -6.82
N ARG A 276 -0.18 15.61 -6.76
CA ARG A 276 -0.08 14.31 -6.07
C ARG A 276 1.03 13.44 -6.65
N ILE A 277 1.19 13.43 -7.96
CA ILE A 277 2.27 12.69 -8.64
C ILE A 277 3.64 13.28 -8.30
N ARG A 278 3.78 14.62 -8.36
CA ARG A 278 5.00 15.34 -7.98
C ARG A 278 5.37 15.08 -6.51
N ASP A 279 4.44 15.25 -5.61
CA ASP A 279 4.68 15.05 -4.17
C ASP A 279 5.11 13.60 -3.89
N GLU A 280 4.58 12.64 -4.62
CA GLU A 280 4.96 11.23 -4.49
C GLU A 280 6.38 10.96 -5.03
N VAL A 281 6.80 11.54 -6.17
CA VAL A 281 8.18 11.36 -6.65
C VAL A 281 9.17 12.01 -5.72
N HIS A 282 8.87 13.20 -5.22
CA HIS A 282 9.69 13.89 -4.23
C HIS A 282 9.80 13.08 -2.92
N ARG A 283 8.67 12.59 -2.37
CA ARG A 283 8.65 11.70 -1.20
C ARG A 283 9.50 10.44 -1.41
N PHE A 284 9.41 9.83 -2.60
CA PHE A 284 10.15 8.62 -2.95
C PHE A 284 11.66 8.91 -3.06
N GLY A 285 12.05 10.04 -3.65
CA GLY A 285 13.43 10.52 -3.73
C GLY A 285 14.04 10.78 -2.35
N VAL A 286 13.39 11.56 -1.49
CA VAL A 286 13.85 11.89 -0.13
C VAL A 286 14.06 10.64 0.73
N ASN A 287 13.16 9.67 0.68
CA ASN A 287 13.30 8.42 1.44
C ASN A 287 14.53 7.60 1.02
N PHE A 288 14.94 7.74 -0.23
CA PHE A 288 16.16 7.09 -0.70
C PHE A 288 17.42 7.70 -0.10
N HIS A 289 17.50 9.04 -0.08
CA HIS A 289 18.64 9.73 0.52
C HIS A 289 18.81 9.43 2.01
N ARG A 290 17.71 9.33 2.75
CA ARG A 290 17.73 8.89 4.15
C ARG A 290 18.37 7.51 4.32
N LYS A 291 18.01 6.56 3.44
CA LYS A 291 18.59 5.20 3.45
C LYS A 291 20.05 5.16 3.01
N GLN A 292 20.44 6.00 2.06
CA GLN A 292 21.83 6.12 1.63
C GLN A 292 22.71 6.78 2.70
N ARG A 293 22.22 7.85 3.34
CA ARG A 293 22.94 8.49 4.46
C ARG A 293 23.17 7.52 5.62
N SER A 294 22.15 6.80 6.04
CA SER A 294 22.31 5.81 7.12
C SER A 294 23.35 4.75 6.74
N LYS A 295 23.40 4.31 5.48
CA LYS A 295 24.44 3.39 5.00
C LYS A 295 25.82 4.03 4.92
N GLY A 296 25.92 5.27 4.42
CA GLY A 296 27.19 5.99 4.28
C GLY A 296 27.78 6.41 5.63
N ALA A 297 26.99 7.01 6.49
CA ALA A 297 27.38 7.38 7.85
C ALA A 297 27.87 6.17 8.64
N PHE A 298 27.20 5.04 8.45
CA PHE A 298 27.55 3.82 9.14
C PHE A 298 28.77 3.09 8.55
N LYS A 299 28.96 3.16 7.24
CA LYS A 299 30.19 2.71 6.59
C LYS A 299 31.39 3.48 7.14
N ASN A 300 31.26 4.79 7.35
CA ASN A 300 32.27 5.61 7.98
C ASN A 300 32.49 5.20 9.45
N GLN A 301 31.43 5.00 10.21
CA GLN A 301 31.51 4.55 11.60
C GLN A 301 32.15 3.17 11.76
N LEU A 302 31.88 2.22 10.86
CA LEU A 302 32.56 0.94 10.83
C LEU A 302 34.05 1.06 10.50
N GLN A 303 34.43 2.02 9.68
CA GLN A 303 35.83 2.28 9.33
C GLN A 303 36.62 2.95 10.47
N GLU A 304 35.96 3.55 11.46
CA GLU A 304 36.56 4.06 12.69
C GLU A 304 36.99 2.92 13.64
N VAL A 305 36.42 1.72 13.46
CA VAL A 305 36.83 0.55 14.23
C VAL A 305 38.21 0.07 13.78
N PRO A 306 39.23 0.03 14.67
CA PRO A 306 40.59 -0.37 14.30
C PRO A 306 40.64 -1.74 13.63
N GLY A 307 41.11 -1.78 12.38
CA GLY A 307 41.26 -3.01 11.59
C GLY A 307 40.03 -3.35 10.73
N ILE A 308 39.05 -2.45 10.63
CA ILE A 308 37.92 -2.57 9.71
C ILE A 308 38.12 -1.60 8.54
N GLY A 309 38.50 -2.13 7.40
CA GLY A 309 38.62 -1.34 6.16
C GLY A 309 37.31 -1.22 5.38
N ALA A 310 37.32 -0.40 4.32
CA ALA A 310 36.19 -0.13 3.46
C ALA A 310 35.53 -1.40 2.85
N GLN A 311 36.35 -2.40 2.52
CA GLN A 311 35.89 -3.68 1.98
C GLN A 311 35.11 -4.48 3.02
N THR A 312 35.69 -4.68 4.21
CA THR A 312 35.04 -5.38 5.33
C THR A 312 33.74 -4.70 5.76
N ALA A 313 33.71 -3.36 5.82
CA ALA A 313 32.49 -2.61 6.11
C ALA A 313 31.41 -2.85 5.03
N THR A 314 31.80 -2.96 3.77
CA THR A 314 30.87 -3.24 2.67
C THR A 314 30.31 -4.68 2.76
N GLU A 315 31.15 -5.67 3.04
CA GLU A 315 30.75 -7.08 3.24
C GLU A 315 29.75 -7.24 4.38
N LEU A 316 30.00 -6.59 5.52
CA LEU A 316 29.08 -6.57 6.65
C LEU A 316 27.71 -5.99 6.29
N LEU A 317 27.70 -4.84 5.59
CA LEU A 317 26.45 -4.20 5.18
C LEU A 317 25.67 -5.00 4.11
N GLN A 318 26.38 -5.73 3.25
CA GLN A 318 25.74 -6.63 2.28
C GLN A 318 25.11 -7.83 2.96
N HIS A 319 25.81 -8.45 3.92
CA HIS A 319 25.34 -9.64 4.61
C HIS A 319 24.15 -9.35 5.56
N PHE A 320 24.30 -8.37 6.44
CA PHE A 320 23.28 -8.07 7.45
C PHE A 320 22.19 -7.10 6.95
N ARG A 321 22.30 -6.54 5.74
CA ARG A 321 21.35 -5.63 5.07
C ARG A 321 21.05 -4.33 5.83
N SER A 322 21.24 -4.28 7.15
CA SER A 322 21.09 -3.08 7.98
C SER A 322 22.00 -3.17 9.21
N VAL A 323 22.28 -1.98 9.75
CA VAL A 323 23.05 -1.78 10.99
C VAL A 323 22.36 -2.44 12.19
N ASN A 324 21.06 -2.17 12.31
CA ASN A 324 20.31 -2.75 13.44
C ASN A 324 20.35 -4.27 13.43
N ASN A 325 20.32 -4.91 12.26
CA ASN A 325 20.46 -6.36 12.17
C ASN A 325 21.87 -6.81 12.54
N MET A 326 22.89 -6.08 12.08
CA MET A 326 24.28 -6.37 12.42
C MET A 326 24.56 -6.22 13.93
N LEU A 327 24.03 -5.15 14.57
CA LEU A 327 24.19 -4.93 16.00
C LEU A 327 23.45 -5.99 16.85
N LYS A 328 22.33 -6.49 16.36
CA LYS A 328 21.55 -7.58 17.00
C LYS A 328 22.14 -8.97 16.75
N ALA A 329 22.99 -9.12 15.74
CA ALA A 329 23.60 -10.40 15.42
C ALA A 329 24.52 -10.89 16.56
N SER A 330 24.60 -12.20 16.75
CA SER A 330 25.50 -12.80 17.72
C SER A 330 26.97 -12.59 17.34
N SER A 331 27.88 -12.79 18.30
CA SER A 331 29.32 -12.73 18.01
C SER A 331 29.76 -13.83 17.03
N GLU A 332 29.06 -14.96 17.01
CA GLU A 332 29.30 -16.07 16.09
C GLU A 332 28.86 -15.75 14.67
N GLU A 333 27.69 -15.15 14.51
CA GLU A 333 27.19 -14.69 13.20
C GLU A 333 28.09 -13.61 12.59
N LEU A 334 28.57 -12.65 13.39
CA LEU A 334 29.53 -11.65 12.94
C LEU A 334 30.88 -12.29 12.59
N ALA A 335 31.35 -13.26 13.41
CA ALA A 335 32.60 -13.95 13.18
C ALA A 335 32.60 -14.81 11.91
N ALA A 336 31.44 -15.34 11.53
CA ALA A 336 31.27 -16.09 10.27
C ALA A 336 31.52 -15.22 9.03
N VAL A 337 31.26 -13.90 9.12
CA VAL A 337 31.46 -12.97 8.00
C VAL A 337 32.85 -12.34 7.98
N VAL A 338 33.36 -11.89 9.14
CA VAL A 338 34.58 -11.09 9.20
C VAL A 338 35.72 -11.69 10.04
N GLY A 339 35.50 -12.88 10.60
CA GLY A 339 36.42 -13.55 11.51
C GLY A 339 36.31 -13.08 12.97
N LYS A 340 36.66 -13.95 13.91
CA LYS A 340 36.49 -13.74 15.38
C LYS A 340 37.13 -12.43 15.89
N VAL A 341 38.35 -12.10 15.41
CA VAL A 341 39.08 -10.92 15.88
C VAL A 341 38.37 -9.63 15.53
N LYS A 342 37.89 -9.50 14.27
CA LYS A 342 37.16 -8.31 13.81
C LYS A 342 35.77 -8.23 14.43
N ALA A 343 35.05 -9.35 14.58
CA ALA A 343 33.75 -9.42 15.23
C ALA A 343 33.81 -8.88 16.68
N ASN A 344 34.80 -9.30 17.47
CA ASN A 344 34.98 -8.83 18.84
C ASN A 344 35.30 -7.33 18.91
N LYS A 345 36.11 -6.79 17.97
CA LYS A 345 36.39 -5.36 17.90
C LYS A 345 35.15 -4.53 17.58
N ILE A 346 34.32 -5.01 16.66
CA ILE A 346 33.06 -4.35 16.31
C ILE A 346 32.12 -4.33 17.52
N LYS A 347 31.92 -5.47 18.19
CA LYS A 347 31.08 -5.54 19.39
C LYS A 347 31.57 -4.61 20.50
N ALA A 348 32.88 -4.62 20.80
CA ALA A 348 33.47 -3.76 21.82
C ALA A 348 33.30 -2.26 21.50
N TYR A 349 33.50 -1.86 20.24
CA TYR A 349 33.36 -0.47 19.81
C TYR A 349 31.93 0.03 20.02
N PHE A 350 30.94 -0.73 19.57
CA PHE A 350 29.53 -0.31 19.66
C PHE A 350 28.92 -0.49 21.06
N SER A 351 29.48 -1.34 21.92
CA SER A 351 29.06 -1.43 23.32
C SER A 351 29.57 -0.25 24.16
N ASN A 352 30.67 0.39 23.76
CA ASN A 352 31.21 1.56 24.44
C ASN A 352 30.65 2.90 23.95
N THR A 353 29.79 2.88 22.91
CA THR A 353 29.27 4.10 22.27
C THR A 353 27.76 4.28 22.57
N GLN A 354 27.12 3.36 23.32
CA GLN A 354 25.79 3.50 23.92
C GLN A 354 25.92 4.00 25.34
#